data_33bba11ae388c59eb5969bfac3fb99c9
#
_entry.id   33bba11ae388c59eb5969bfac3fb99c9
#
_cell.length_a   1.000
_cell.length_b   1.000
_cell.length_c   1.000
_cell.angle_alpha   90.00
_cell.angle_beta   90.00
_cell.angle_gamma   90.00
#
_symmetry.space_group_name_H-M   'P 1'
#
loop_
_entity.id
_entity.type
_entity.pdbx_description
1 polymer ?
#
loop_
_entity_poly.entity_id
_entity_poly.type
_entity_poly.pdbx_seq_one_letter_code
_entity_poly.pdbx_strand_id
1 'polypeptide(L)'
;TRPKLSRKGVIKMINKSLWIADSNPTNYPALTNDETADVCIVGGGIVAAVTAYLLAKNNVSVIVLEKDRICMGVTANSTAKLTSQHGLFYKYLENEYGLEFAKKYLESNEEGIKLAEKIINDENIDCNFEKKDAYVFAPNESELNKIKDEVETVNKIGFNAEFVQNVNIPVEKVLGAIKFPNQAQFNSRKYTVELFDRSVKLGVKIFENSKVEKIEHNLDSYSVNANGFNVLAKKVLIASHYPIKNFPGMYFSKMYQDKSYAIAVDTKTDNNNDKIIDGMFIQSCTPAISFRTAKYNEKELLVVAGAGHKTGESQGNIEDSFNNLENYIKKYYPNAEVKFKWSTEDCVTLDKIPYIGEFSIFWPNVYV
;
A
#
# COMPACT_ATOMS: atom_id res chain seq x y z
N THR A 1 -8.07 22.62 -6.39
CA THR A 1 -7.60 23.50 -7.49
C THR A 1 -6.49 22.81 -8.22
N ARG A 2 -6.69 22.50 -9.52
CA ARG A 2 -5.65 21.95 -10.38
C ARG A 2 -4.45 22.90 -10.39
N PRO A 3 -3.21 22.43 -10.30
CA PRO A 3 -2.05 23.29 -10.41
C PRO A 3 -2.07 23.99 -11.78
N LYS A 4 -1.94 25.31 -11.81
CA LYS A 4 -1.84 26.06 -13.06
C LYS A 4 -0.58 25.62 -13.81
N LEU A 5 -0.73 25.03 -14.97
CA LEU A 5 0.37 24.74 -15.90
C LEU A 5 1.08 26.07 -16.25
N SER A 6 2.34 26.18 -15.91
CA SER A 6 3.18 27.26 -16.43
C SER A 6 3.41 27.02 -17.93
N ARG A 7 3.51 28.09 -18.71
CA ARG A 7 3.64 28.07 -20.19
C ARG A 7 4.83 27.28 -20.78
N LYS A 8 5.54 26.45 -20.01
CA LYS A 8 6.66 25.60 -20.43
C LYS A 8 6.66 24.19 -19.84
N GLY A 9 5.53 23.65 -19.40
CA GLY A 9 5.46 22.23 -19.03
C GLY A 9 6.37 21.78 -17.85
N VAL A 10 6.94 22.73 -17.09
CA VAL A 10 7.78 22.43 -15.92
C VAL A 10 6.88 22.18 -14.71
N ILE A 11 6.80 20.94 -14.26
CA ILE A 11 6.11 20.60 -13.01
C ILE A 11 6.95 21.13 -11.85
N LYS A 12 6.43 22.09 -11.10
CA LYS A 12 7.06 22.54 -9.84
C LYS A 12 6.98 21.40 -8.81
N MET A 13 8.03 21.23 -8.00
CA MET A 13 8.04 20.24 -6.91
C MET A 13 6.81 20.40 -6.00
N ILE A 14 6.16 19.27 -5.66
CA ILE A 14 4.93 19.23 -4.88
C ILE A 14 5.14 18.32 -3.65
N ASN A 15 4.91 18.86 -2.45
CA ASN A 15 4.95 18.12 -1.18
C ASN A 15 3.65 17.35 -0.96
N LYS A 16 3.41 16.33 -1.75
CA LYS A 16 2.35 15.34 -1.59
C LYS A 16 2.65 14.16 -2.52
N SER A 17 2.03 13.03 -2.26
CA SER A 17 2.26 11.87 -3.11
C SER A 17 1.79 12.12 -4.55
N LEU A 18 2.47 11.46 -5.47
CA LEU A 18 2.09 11.40 -6.88
C LEU A 18 0.63 10.94 -7.03
N TRP A 19 0.21 9.96 -6.23
CA TRP A 19 -1.13 9.37 -6.29
C TRP A 19 -2.23 10.36 -5.93
N ILE A 20 -1.99 11.22 -4.93
CA ILE A 20 -2.90 12.31 -4.57
C ILE A 20 -2.93 13.38 -5.66
N ALA A 21 -1.79 13.66 -6.28
CA ALA A 21 -1.71 14.68 -7.33
C ALA A 21 -2.41 14.24 -8.62
N ASP A 22 -2.38 12.94 -8.91
CA ASP A 22 -2.91 12.32 -10.14
C ASP A 22 -4.34 11.77 -9.99
N SER A 23 -5.06 12.17 -8.95
CA SER A 23 -6.42 11.70 -8.72
C SER A 23 -7.36 12.81 -8.25
N ASN A 24 -8.65 12.62 -8.46
CA ASN A 24 -9.66 13.60 -8.06
C ASN A 24 -9.82 13.63 -6.52
N PRO A 25 -10.10 14.81 -5.92
CA PRO A 25 -10.48 14.89 -4.53
C PRO A 25 -11.87 14.26 -4.33
N THR A 26 -12.07 13.68 -3.15
CA THR A 26 -13.37 13.18 -2.70
C THR A 26 -14.13 14.23 -1.91
N ASN A 27 -15.45 14.07 -1.78
CA ASN A 27 -16.29 14.98 -1.03
C ASN A 27 -17.59 14.27 -0.58
N TYR A 28 -17.43 13.20 0.21
CA TYR A 28 -18.58 12.55 0.84
C TYR A 28 -19.07 13.34 2.06
N PRO A 29 -20.37 13.27 2.42
CA PRO A 29 -20.91 14.01 3.58
C PRO A 29 -20.29 13.50 4.89
N ALA A 30 -20.34 14.32 5.93
CA ALA A 30 -20.11 13.86 7.29
C ALA A 30 -21.36 13.14 7.84
N LEU A 31 -21.18 12.26 8.82
CA LEU A 31 -22.28 11.66 9.55
C LEU A 31 -23.01 12.77 10.36
N THR A 32 -24.32 12.95 10.12
CA THR A 32 -25.16 14.00 10.73
C THR A 32 -26.45 13.45 11.34
N ASN A 33 -26.70 12.16 11.24
CA ASN A 33 -27.86 11.47 11.80
C ASN A 33 -27.46 10.06 12.21
N ASP A 34 -28.27 9.43 13.08
CA ASP A 34 -28.14 8.02 13.37
C ASP A 34 -28.45 7.17 12.12
N GLU A 35 -27.68 6.11 11.94
CA GLU A 35 -27.75 5.23 10.77
C GLU A 35 -27.75 3.76 11.19
N THR A 36 -28.15 2.89 10.28
CA THR A 36 -28.12 1.44 10.47
C THR A 36 -27.54 0.73 9.26
N ALA A 37 -26.78 -0.35 9.48
CA ALA A 37 -26.24 -1.22 8.44
C ALA A 37 -26.02 -2.64 8.95
N ASP A 38 -25.79 -3.59 8.05
CA ASP A 38 -25.30 -4.91 8.46
C ASP A 38 -23.84 -4.85 8.91
N VAL A 39 -23.03 -4.06 8.20
CA VAL A 39 -21.59 -3.88 8.49
C VAL A 39 -21.21 -2.41 8.55
N CYS A 40 -20.53 -2.01 9.62
CA CYS A 40 -19.85 -0.72 9.73
C CYS A 40 -18.35 -0.92 9.55
N ILE A 41 -17.74 -0.21 8.60
CA ILE A 41 -16.30 -0.24 8.36
C ILE A 41 -15.68 1.07 8.88
N VAL A 42 -14.69 0.94 9.73
CA VAL A 42 -13.97 2.08 10.32
C VAL A 42 -12.63 2.27 9.61
N GLY A 43 -12.50 3.37 8.89
CA GLY A 43 -11.38 3.70 8.01
C GLY A 43 -11.75 3.62 6.54
N GLY A 44 -11.27 4.57 5.74
CA GLY A 44 -11.56 4.73 4.31
C GLY A 44 -10.37 4.40 3.39
N GLY A 45 -9.58 3.38 3.73
CA GLY A 45 -8.44 2.91 2.92
C GLY A 45 -8.81 1.80 1.93
N ILE A 46 -7.78 1.20 1.29
CA ILE A 46 -7.92 0.16 0.28
C ILE A 46 -8.64 -1.09 0.82
N VAL A 47 -8.36 -1.51 2.05
CA VAL A 47 -9.03 -2.65 2.70
C VAL A 47 -10.53 -2.38 2.82
N ALA A 48 -10.90 -1.19 3.28
CA ALA A 48 -12.29 -0.78 3.39
C ALA A 48 -13.00 -0.77 2.03
N ALA A 49 -12.36 -0.24 0.98
CA ALA A 49 -12.95 -0.15 -0.35
C ALA A 49 -13.24 -1.54 -0.94
N VAL A 50 -12.25 -2.44 -0.89
CA VAL A 50 -12.42 -3.81 -1.42
C VAL A 50 -13.48 -4.57 -0.62
N THR A 51 -13.45 -4.48 0.70
CA THR A 51 -14.45 -5.15 1.56
C THR A 51 -15.86 -4.59 1.34
N ALA A 52 -16.03 -3.27 1.30
CA ALA A 52 -17.32 -2.64 1.07
C ALA A 52 -17.90 -3.03 -0.30
N TYR A 53 -17.08 -3.04 -1.34
CA TYR A 53 -17.49 -3.45 -2.68
C TYR A 53 -17.95 -4.91 -2.72
N LEU A 54 -17.15 -5.83 -2.17
CA LEU A 54 -17.49 -7.26 -2.18
C LEU A 54 -18.74 -7.57 -1.35
N LEU A 55 -18.92 -6.93 -0.20
CA LEU A 55 -20.11 -7.06 0.63
C LEU A 55 -21.35 -6.52 -0.09
N ALA A 56 -21.27 -5.33 -0.68
CA ALA A 56 -22.38 -4.72 -1.39
C ALA A 56 -22.80 -5.53 -2.63
N LYS A 57 -21.84 -6.13 -3.36
CA LYS A 57 -22.16 -7.09 -4.45
C LYS A 57 -22.94 -8.32 -3.97
N ASN A 58 -22.86 -8.64 -2.69
CA ASN A 58 -23.61 -9.73 -2.06
C ASN A 58 -24.85 -9.22 -1.27
N ASN A 59 -25.35 -8.03 -1.59
CA ASN A 59 -26.53 -7.40 -0.98
C ASN A 59 -26.42 -7.18 0.54
N VAL A 60 -25.21 -7.02 1.07
CA VAL A 60 -24.96 -6.63 2.45
C VAL A 60 -24.93 -5.12 2.53
N SER A 61 -25.73 -4.53 3.44
CA SER A 61 -25.70 -3.08 3.66
C SER A 61 -24.44 -2.66 4.42
N VAL A 62 -23.73 -1.65 3.89
CA VAL A 62 -22.42 -1.22 4.41
C VAL A 62 -22.40 0.28 4.63
N ILE A 63 -21.85 0.68 5.77
CA ILE A 63 -21.48 2.07 6.07
C ILE A 63 -19.98 2.14 6.32
N VAL A 64 -19.32 3.13 5.69
CA VAL A 64 -17.90 3.42 5.89
C VAL A 64 -17.76 4.75 6.61
N LEU A 65 -17.02 4.78 7.72
CA LEU A 65 -16.71 5.97 8.51
C LEU A 65 -15.21 6.28 8.39
N GLU A 66 -14.88 7.44 7.86
CA GLU A 66 -13.50 7.93 7.74
C GLU A 66 -13.33 9.23 8.52
N LYS A 67 -12.28 9.31 9.35
CA LYS A 67 -12.00 10.47 10.20
C LYS A 67 -11.71 11.77 9.44
N ASP A 68 -11.04 11.63 8.29
CA ASP A 68 -10.66 12.73 7.42
C ASP A 68 -11.36 12.55 6.05
N ARG A 69 -10.57 12.41 4.99
CA ARG A 69 -11.05 12.02 3.66
C ARG A 69 -10.57 10.63 3.32
N ILE A 70 -11.39 9.88 2.58
CA ILE A 70 -10.99 8.54 2.13
C ILE A 70 -9.70 8.58 1.32
N CYS A 71 -8.92 7.52 1.41
CA CYS A 71 -7.69 7.32 0.63
C CYS A 71 -6.63 8.43 0.80
N MET A 72 -6.52 9.07 1.97
CA MET A 72 -5.49 10.07 2.24
C MET A 72 -4.36 9.55 3.14
N GLY A 73 -4.54 8.38 3.76
CA GLY A 73 -3.53 7.70 4.58
C GLY A 73 -2.52 6.89 3.75
N VAL A 74 -2.11 5.73 4.25
CA VAL A 74 -1.09 4.83 3.63
C VAL A 74 -1.47 4.45 2.20
N THR A 75 -2.75 4.23 1.91
CA THR A 75 -3.24 3.93 0.54
C THR A 75 -2.73 4.93 -0.50
N ALA A 76 -2.74 6.22 -0.18
CA ALA A 76 -2.27 7.27 -1.09
C ALA A 76 -0.78 7.59 -0.93
N ASN A 77 -0.09 7.00 0.02
CA ASN A 77 1.32 7.32 0.31
C ASN A 77 2.25 6.10 0.21
N SER A 78 1.74 4.95 -0.22
CA SER A 78 2.54 3.76 -0.51
C SER A 78 3.34 3.92 -1.81
N THR A 79 4.19 2.95 -2.13
CA THR A 79 4.84 2.85 -3.46
C THR A 79 3.92 2.23 -4.50
N ALA A 80 2.74 1.76 -4.11
CA ALA A 80 1.69 1.19 -4.95
C ALA A 80 2.17 0.04 -5.87
N LYS A 81 2.97 -0.85 -5.32
CA LYS A 81 3.31 -2.15 -5.89
C LYS A 81 2.25 -3.16 -5.43
N LEU A 82 1.75 -3.97 -6.33
CA LEU A 82 0.82 -5.05 -6.07
C LEU A 82 1.56 -6.36 -6.34
N THR A 83 2.06 -7.01 -5.29
CA THR A 83 3.02 -8.10 -5.40
C THR A 83 2.86 -9.10 -4.27
N SER A 84 3.10 -10.38 -4.54
CA SER A 84 3.27 -11.43 -3.55
C SER A 84 4.70 -11.46 -3.00
N GLN A 85 5.61 -10.71 -3.58
CA GLN A 85 6.99 -10.55 -3.13
C GLN A 85 7.08 -9.44 -2.06
N HIS A 86 7.50 -9.77 -0.84
CA HIS A 86 7.61 -8.86 0.31
C HIS A 86 9.03 -8.88 0.91
N GLY A 87 10.05 -8.63 0.09
CA GLY A 87 11.44 -8.81 0.48
C GLY A 87 11.85 -10.29 0.41
N LEU A 88 12.76 -10.72 1.28
CA LEU A 88 13.13 -12.14 1.45
C LEU A 88 12.32 -12.71 2.62
N PHE A 89 11.09 -13.12 2.33
CA PHE A 89 10.11 -13.43 3.37
C PHE A 89 9.71 -14.91 3.43
N TYR A 90 9.73 -15.63 2.30
CA TYR A 90 9.26 -17.01 2.25
C TYR A 90 10.20 -17.97 2.98
N LYS A 91 11.50 -17.74 2.92
CA LYS A 91 12.47 -18.50 3.72
C LYS A 91 12.29 -18.28 5.21
N TYR A 92 11.95 -17.07 5.62
CA TYR A 92 11.60 -16.78 7.00
C TYR A 92 10.32 -17.53 7.41
N LEU A 93 9.26 -17.50 6.58
CA LEU A 93 8.03 -18.23 6.86
C LEU A 93 8.22 -19.74 6.92
N GLU A 94 9.05 -20.31 6.04
CA GLU A 94 9.41 -21.74 6.08
C GLU A 94 10.04 -22.10 7.43
N ASN A 95 10.99 -21.29 7.89
CA ASN A 95 11.73 -21.56 9.12
C ASN A 95 10.88 -21.41 10.38
N GLU A 96 10.01 -20.38 10.45
CA GLU A 96 9.23 -20.07 11.65
C GLU A 96 7.92 -20.84 11.73
N TYR A 97 7.26 -21.09 10.58
CA TYR A 97 5.89 -21.61 10.52
C TYR A 97 5.73 -22.85 9.65
N GLY A 98 6.80 -23.27 8.94
CA GLY A 98 6.79 -24.40 8.04
C GLY A 98 6.33 -24.10 6.62
N LEU A 99 6.61 -25.04 5.72
CA LEU A 99 6.43 -24.88 4.28
C LEU A 99 4.96 -24.68 3.87
N GLU A 100 4.03 -25.38 4.53
CA GLU A 100 2.58 -25.25 4.27
C GLU A 100 2.05 -23.85 4.58
N PHE A 101 2.57 -23.23 5.62
CA PHE A 101 2.19 -21.84 5.94
C PHE A 101 2.74 -20.86 4.90
N ALA A 102 4.01 -21.01 4.52
CA ALA A 102 4.64 -20.21 3.47
C ALA A 102 3.86 -20.31 2.14
N LYS A 103 3.40 -21.53 1.80
CA LYS A 103 2.58 -21.79 0.61
C LYS A 103 1.24 -21.07 0.68
N LYS A 104 0.50 -21.20 1.78
CA LYS A 104 -0.79 -20.50 1.96
C LYS A 104 -0.65 -18.98 1.91
N TYR A 105 0.44 -18.44 2.48
CA TYR A 105 0.73 -17.02 2.41
C TYR A 105 0.94 -16.56 0.96
N LEU A 106 1.71 -17.32 0.18
CA LEU A 106 1.93 -17.04 -1.25
C LEU A 106 0.61 -17.10 -2.04
N GLU A 107 -0.13 -18.19 -1.91
CA GLU A 107 -1.40 -18.41 -2.61
C GLU A 107 -2.40 -17.27 -2.33
N SER A 108 -2.54 -16.87 -1.06
CA SER A 108 -3.43 -15.78 -0.68
C SER A 108 -3.04 -14.43 -1.31
N ASN A 109 -1.74 -14.14 -1.40
CA ASN A 109 -1.27 -12.90 -2.04
C ASN A 109 -1.46 -12.94 -3.56
N GLU A 110 -1.19 -14.08 -4.21
CA GLU A 110 -1.45 -14.26 -5.65
C GLU A 110 -2.94 -14.18 -5.99
N GLU A 111 -3.81 -14.72 -5.14
CA GLU A 111 -5.26 -14.57 -5.27
C GLU A 111 -5.69 -13.11 -5.10
N GLY A 112 -5.06 -12.38 -4.18
CA GLY A 112 -5.29 -10.95 -3.99
C GLY A 112 -4.94 -10.12 -5.24
N ILE A 113 -3.83 -10.44 -5.91
CA ILE A 113 -3.44 -9.80 -7.19
C ILE A 113 -4.48 -10.08 -8.27
N LYS A 114 -4.88 -11.35 -8.43
CA LYS A 114 -5.89 -11.77 -9.40
C LYS A 114 -7.25 -11.12 -9.14
N LEU A 115 -7.64 -11.01 -7.87
CA LEU A 115 -8.89 -10.36 -7.48
C LEU A 115 -8.87 -8.86 -7.83
N ALA A 116 -7.76 -8.17 -7.53
CA ALA A 116 -7.62 -6.76 -7.87
C ALA A 116 -7.69 -6.53 -9.40
N GLU A 117 -6.97 -7.33 -10.18
CA GLU A 117 -7.01 -7.29 -11.64
C GLU A 117 -8.43 -7.58 -12.18
N LYS A 118 -9.11 -8.60 -11.62
CA LYS A 118 -10.49 -8.92 -12.00
C LYS A 118 -11.42 -7.74 -11.73
N ILE A 119 -11.34 -7.13 -10.55
CA ILE A 119 -12.18 -5.96 -10.21
C ILE A 119 -11.90 -4.80 -11.16
N ILE A 120 -10.63 -4.50 -11.43
CA ILE A 120 -10.22 -3.43 -12.36
C ILE A 120 -10.84 -3.64 -13.73
N ASN A 121 -10.78 -4.86 -14.25
CA ASN A 121 -11.33 -5.21 -15.57
C ASN A 121 -12.87 -5.20 -15.58
N ASP A 122 -13.51 -5.83 -14.61
CA ASP A 122 -14.98 -5.93 -14.52
C ASP A 122 -15.62 -4.55 -14.38
N GLU A 123 -15.01 -3.65 -13.62
CA GLU A 123 -15.54 -2.32 -13.33
C GLU A 123 -14.96 -1.21 -14.24
N ASN A 124 -14.08 -1.57 -15.16
CA ASN A 124 -13.37 -0.62 -16.05
C ASN A 124 -12.71 0.54 -15.27
N ILE A 125 -11.93 0.21 -14.25
CA ILE A 125 -11.26 1.20 -13.40
C ILE A 125 -9.98 1.68 -14.08
N ASP A 126 -9.89 2.98 -14.40
CA ASP A 126 -8.67 3.61 -14.90
C ASP A 126 -7.74 4.00 -13.75
N CYS A 127 -6.88 3.08 -13.36
CA CYS A 127 -5.91 3.28 -12.27
C CYS A 127 -4.45 3.08 -12.72
N ASN A 128 -4.14 3.18 -14.00
CA ASN A 128 -2.81 2.91 -14.54
C ASN A 128 -2.28 1.53 -14.13
N PHE A 129 -3.15 0.52 -14.12
CA PHE A 129 -2.76 -0.85 -13.82
C PHE A 129 -1.84 -1.39 -14.92
N GLU A 130 -0.71 -1.96 -14.50
CA GLU A 130 0.29 -2.48 -15.42
C GLU A 130 0.92 -3.74 -14.83
N LYS A 131 0.94 -4.84 -15.61
CA LYS A 131 1.70 -6.04 -15.24
C LYS A 131 3.19 -5.74 -15.31
N LYS A 132 3.91 -6.08 -14.25
CA LYS A 132 5.34 -5.92 -14.11
C LYS A 132 5.93 -7.04 -13.28
N ASP A 133 7.12 -7.46 -13.61
CA ASP A 133 7.86 -8.37 -12.75
C ASP A 133 8.39 -7.63 -11.51
N ALA A 134 8.43 -8.33 -10.37
CA ALA A 134 8.99 -7.80 -9.13
C ALA A 134 10.30 -8.49 -8.79
N TYR A 135 11.26 -7.72 -8.30
CA TYR A 135 12.61 -8.18 -8.04
C TYR A 135 13.08 -7.81 -6.64
N VAL A 136 13.74 -8.75 -5.96
CA VAL A 136 14.58 -8.44 -4.80
C VAL A 136 16.03 -8.65 -5.21
N PHE A 137 16.86 -7.60 -5.11
CA PHE A 137 18.24 -7.66 -5.56
C PHE A 137 19.26 -7.62 -4.41
N ALA A 138 20.39 -8.30 -4.61
CA ALA A 138 21.49 -8.41 -3.67
C ALA A 138 22.60 -7.41 -3.98
N PRO A 139 22.97 -6.52 -3.04
CA PRO A 139 24.13 -5.61 -3.20
C PRO A 139 25.48 -6.27 -2.82
N ASN A 140 25.48 -7.42 -2.13
CA ASN A 140 26.65 -8.11 -1.64
C ASN A 140 26.47 -9.63 -1.58
N GLU A 141 27.56 -10.39 -1.33
CA GLU A 141 27.55 -11.86 -1.31
C GLU A 141 26.66 -12.47 -0.21
N SER A 142 26.60 -11.84 0.97
CA SER A 142 25.74 -12.34 2.04
C SER A 142 24.26 -12.31 1.63
N GLU A 143 23.85 -11.23 1.00
CA GLU A 143 22.48 -11.08 0.49
C GLU A 143 22.22 -11.98 -0.73
N LEU A 144 23.22 -12.20 -1.58
CA LEU A 144 23.10 -13.12 -2.71
C LEU A 144 22.77 -14.54 -2.26
N ASN A 145 23.40 -15.02 -1.19
CA ASN A 145 23.10 -16.36 -0.66
C ASN A 145 21.65 -16.43 -0.13
N LYS A 146 21.19 -15.40 0.59
CA LYS A 146 19.79 -15.35 1.03
C LYS A 146 18.79 -15.35 -0.15
N ILE A 147 19.12 -14.68 -1.25
CA ILE A 147 18.29 -14.71 -2.47
C ILE A 147 18.21 -16.11 -3.05
N LYS A 148 19.32 -16.86 -3.09
CA LYS A 148 19.32 -18.25 -3.57
C LYS A 148 18.44 -19.15 -2.70
N ASP A 149 18.54 -19.01 -1.38
CA ASP A 149 17.70 -19.75 -0.44
C ASP A 149 16.20 -19.40 -0.63
N GLU A 150 15.89 -18.13 -0.86
CA GLU A 150 14.53 -17.67 -1.14
C GLU A 150 13.98 -18.25 -2.44
N VAL A 151 14.77 -18.25 -3.53
CA VAL A 151 14.39 -18.88 -4.82
C VAL A 151 14.06 -20.35 -4.62
N GLU A 152 14.90 -21.08 -3.88
CA GLU A 152 14.67 -22.49 -3.59
C GLU A 152 13.36 -22.70 -2.83
N THR A 153 13.13 -21.94 -1.75
CA THR A 153 11.92 -22.03 -0.94
C THR A 153 10.67 -21.70 -1.74
N VAL A 154 10.68 -20.61 -2.50
CA VAL A 154 9.53 -20.16 -3.30
C VAL A 154 9.18 -21.19 -4.37
N ASN A 155 10.18 -21.81 -5.00
CA ASN A 155 9.94 -22.88 -5.98
C ASN A 155 9.42 -24.17 -5.33
N LYS A 156 9.89 -24.54 -4.13
CA LYS A 156 9.35 -25.68 -3.35
C LYS A 156 7.86 -25.56 -3.05
N ILE A 157 7.37 -24.34 -2.82
CA ILE A 157 5.94 -24.10 -2.56
C ILE A 157 5.09 -23.92 -3.81
N GLY A 158 5.71 -24.14 -5.01
CA GLY A 158 4.98 -24.23 -6.28
C GLY A 158 4.84 -22.92 -7.05
N PHE A 159 5.62 -21.88 -6.71
CA PHE A 159 5.71 -20.67 -7.52
C PHE A 159 6.94 -20.73 -8.44
N ASN A 160 6.83 -20.14 -9.62
CA ASN A 160 7.93 -20.16 -10.59
C ASN A 160 8.78 -18.87 -10.47
N ALA A 161 9.52 -18.75 -9.35
CA ALA A 161 10.49 -17.68 -9.18
C ALA A 161 11.79 -17.99 -9.93
N GLU A 162 12.40 -16.95 -10.49
CA GLU A 162 13.63 -17.06 -11.25
C GLU A 162 14.80 -16.37 -10.52
N PHE A 163 15.97 -17.02 -10.52
CA PHE A 163 17.21 -16.32 -10.20
C PHE A 163 17.73 -15.61 -11.45
N VAL A 164 17.96 -14.30 -11.36
CA VAL A 164 18.53 -13.49 -12.44
C VAL A 164 19.82 -12.84 -11.99
N GLN A 165 20.84 -12.90 -12.85
CA GLN A 165 22.17 -12.38 -12.51
C GLN A 165 22.28 -10.87 -12.76
N ASN A 166 21.60 -10.36 -13.77
CA ASN A 166 21.70 -8.97 -14.17
C ASN A 166 20.33 -8.31 -14.18
N VAL A 167 20.25 -7.15 -13.56
CA VAL A 167 19.09 -6.24 -13.63
C VAL A 167 19.61 -4.84 -13.94
N ASN A 168 18.90 -4.12 -14.81
CA ASN A 168 19.26 -2.76 -15.21
C ASN A 168 18.49 -1.74 -14.34
N ILE A 169 19.12 -1.31 -13.27
CA ILE A 169 18.56 -0.34 -12.30
C ILE A 169 19.67 0.63 -11.84
N PRO A 170 19.30 1.83 -11.37
CA PRO A 170 20.26 2.84 -10.92
C PRO A 170 20.84 2.51 -9.53
N VAL A 171 21.71 1.52 -9.48
CA VAL A 171 22.43 1.11 -8.26
C VAL A 171 23.89 0.81 -8.59
N GLU A 172 24.76 0.95 -7.62
CA GLU A 172 26.21 0.76 -7.80
C GLU A 172 26.55 -0.69 -8.17
N LYS A 173 25.89 -1.65 -7.51
CA LYS A 173 26.18 -3.08 -7.70
C LYS A 173 24.97 -3.95 -7.47
N VAL A 174 24.77 -4.91 -8.37
CA VAL A 174 23.83 -6.02 -8.23
C VAL A 174 24.60 -7.31 -8.48
N LEU A 175 24.56 -8.25 -7.53
CA LEU A 175 25.19 -9.56 -7.68
C LEU A 175 24.22 -10.61 -8.21
N GLY A 176 22.94 -10.34 -8.10
CA GLY A 176 21.83 -11.17 -8.56
C GLY A 176 20.53 -10.72 -7.91
N ALA A 177 19.43 -11.24 -8.41
CA ALA A 177 18.09 -10.96 -7.89
C ALA A 177 17.20 -12.19 -7.99
N ILE A 178 16.19 -12.27 -7.12
CA ILE A 178 15.03 -13.12 -7.33
C ILE A 178 13.99 -12.33 -8.10
N LYS A 179 13.40 -12.95 -9.11
CA LYS A 179 12.33 -12.41 -9.95
C LYS A 179 11.02 -13.14 -9.65
N PHE A 180 9.99 -12.39 -9.35
CA PHE A 180 8.60 -12.82 -9.27
C PHE A 180 7.88 -12.34 -10.53
N PRO A 181 7.54 -13.24 -11.48
CA PRO A 181 6.88 -12.84 -12.71
C PRO A 181 5.41 -12.47 -12.47
N ASN A 182 4.82 -11.75 -13.44
CA ASN A 182 3.39 -11.43 -13.50
C ASN A 182 2.80 -10.70 -12.27
N GLN A 183 3.61 -9.96 -11.57
CA GLN A 183 3.16 -9.03 -10.55
C GLN A 183 2.53 -7.78 -11.18
N ALA A 184 2.19 -6.76 -10.40
CA ALA A 184 1.59 -5.56 -10.97
C ALA A 184 1.97 -4.28 -10.22
N GLN A 185 1.77 -3.15 -10.89
CA GLN A 185 1.81 -1.81 -10.32
C GLN A 185 0.60 -1.01 -10.78
N PHE A 186 0.20 -0.01 -9.99
CA PHE A 186 -0.99 0.78 -10.28
C PHE A 186 -0.96 2.12 -9.55
N ASN A 187 -1.96 2.98 -9.76
CA ASN A 187 -2.23 4.12 -8.90
C ASN A 187 -3.22 3.68 -7.82
N SER A 188 -2.72 3.41 -6.62
CA SER A 188 -3.53 2.87 -5.51
C SER A 188 -4.68 3.78 -5.09
N ARG A 189 -4.51 5.11 -5.20
CA ARG A 189 -5.56 6.05 -4.85
C ARG A 189 -6.66 6.12 -5.90
N LYS A 190 -6.32 6.16 -7.21
CA LYS A 190 -7.32 6.08 -8.29
C LYS A 190 -8.15 4.81 -8.15
N TYR A 191 -7.50 3.66 -8.01
CA TYR A 191 -8.18 2.37 -7.81
C TYR A 191 -9.16 2.43 -6.65
N THR A 192 -8.72 2.89 -5.49
CA THR A 192 -9.52 2.85 -4.27
C THR A 192 -10.70 3.84 -4.32
N VAL A 193 -10.49 5.05 -4.85
CA VAL A 193 -11.57 6.06 -5.01
C VAL A 193 -12.61 5.57 -6.00
N GLU A 194 -12.20 5.09 -7.17
CA GLU A 194 -13.11 4.55 -8.18
C GLU A 194 -13.91 3.35 -7.62
N LEU A 195 -13.26 2.49 -6.83
CA LEU A 195 -13.94 1.35 -6.23
C LEU A 195 -14.99 1.77 -5.19
N PHE A 196 -14.72 2.81 -4.41
CA PHE A 196 -15.72 3.42 -3.53
C PHE A 196 -16.88 4.02 -4.33
N ASP A 197 -16.62 4.68 -5.46
CA ASP A 197 -17.68 5.22 -6.32
C ASP A 197 -18.56 4.11 -6.90
N ARG A 198 -17.98 2.93 -7.24
CA ARG A 198 -18.77 1.74 -7.63
C ARG A 198 -19.58 1.19 -6.44
N SER A 199 -18.97 1.17 -5.24
CA SER A 199 -19.65 0.70 -4.03
C SER A 199 -20.86 1.57 -3.67
N VAL A 200 -20.75 2.89 -3.81
CA VAL A 200 -21.89 3.81 -3.59
C VAL A 200 -23.04 3.53 -4.55
N LYS A 201 -22.75 3.21 -5.81
CA LYS A 201 -23.79 2.79 -6.77
C LYS A 201 -24.50 1.48 -6.37
N LEU A 202 -23.84 0.66 -5.55
CA LEU A 202 -24.41 -0.57 -4.97
C LEU A 202 -25.08 -0.33 -3.61
N GLY A 203 -25.19 0.94 -3.15
CA GLY A 203 -25.88 1.32 -1.92
C GLY A 203 -24.98 1.49 -0.69
N VAL A 204 -23.67 1.42 -0.81
CA VAL A 204 -22.75 1.74 0.30
C VAL A 204 -22.85 3.23 0.64
N LYS A 205 -22.98 3.54 1.93
CA LYS A 205 -22.91 4.91 2.43
C LYS A 205 -21.49 5.18 2.96
N ILE A 206 -20.93 6.31 2.57
CA ILE A 206 -19.60 6.74 2.99
C ILE A 206 -19.71 8.09 3.70
N PHE A 207 -19.12 8.19 4.87
CA PHE A 207 -19.05 9.42 5.63
C PHE A 207 -17.61 9.82 5.88
N GLU A 208 -17.17 10.92 5.27
CA GLU A 208 -15.89 11.60 5.54
C GLU A 208 -16.02 12.52 6.73
N ASN A 209 -14.90 12.98 7.30
CA ASN A 209 -14.88 13.83 8.50
C ASN A 209 -15.75 13.25 9.64
N SER A 210 -15.74 11.95 9.78
CA SER A 210 -16.59 11.18 10.71
C SER A 210 -15.71 10.24 11.54
N LYS A 211 -14.94 10.86 12.45
CA LYS A 211 -14.03 10.13 13.33
C LYS A 211 -14.80 9.26 14.32
N VAL A 212 -14.54 7.97 14.28
CA VAL A 212 -15.07 7.04 15.30
C VAL A 212 -14.40 7.30 16.63
N GLU A 213 -15.20 7.60 17.64
CA GLU A 213 -14.77 7.90 19.00
C GLU A 213 -14.97 6.70 19.92
N LYS A 214 -16.06 5.94 19.73
CA LYS A 214 -16.43 4.83 20.58
C LYS A 214 -17.12 3.72 19.80
N ILE A 215 -16.88 2.48 20.20
CA ILE A 215 -17.59 1.29 19.76
C ILE A 215 -18.12 0.59 21.00
N GLU A 216 -19.42 0.36 21.09
CA GLU A 216 -20.10 -0.28 22.20
C GLU A 216 -20.83 -1.53 21.74
N HIS A 217 -20.74 -2.59 22.52
CA HIS A 217 -21.44 -3.83 22.26
C HIS A 217 -22.86 -3.76 22.89
N ASN A 218 -23.85 -3.96 22.08
CA ASN A 218 -25.23 -4.21 22.49
C ASN A 218 -25.51 -5.71 22.35
N LEU A 219 -26.69 -6.20 22.77
CA LEU A 219 -27.01 -7.64 22.79
C LEU A 219 -26.64 -8.35 21.47
N ASP A 220 -27.12 -7.84 20.33
CA ASP A 220 -26.95 -8.46 18.99
C ASP A 220 -26.31 -7.53 17.96
N SER A 221 -25.76 -6.42 18.39
CA SER A 221 -25.23 -5.38 17.51
C SER A 221 -24.17 -4.53 18.17
N TYR A 222 -23.58 -3.63 17.39
CA TYR A 222 -22.62 -2.63 17.85
C TYR A 222 -23.14 -1.23 17.55
N SER A 223 -22.99 -0.33 18.52
CA SER A 223 -23.16 1.10 18.33
C SER A 223 -21.77 1.72 18.07
N VAL A 224 -21.57 2.22 16.85
CA VAL A 224 -20.33 2.90 16.46
C VAL A 224 -20.58 4.39 16.45
N ASN A 225 -20.03 5.11 17.43
CA ASN A 225 -20.23 6.55 17.58
C ASN A 225 -19.21 7.35 16.79
N ALA A 226 -19.70 8.32 15.99
CA ALA A 226 -18.90 9.31 15.29
C ALA A 226 -19.67 10.64 15.23
N ASN A 227 -18.99 11.75 15.50
CA ASN A 227 -19.59 13.10 15.48
C ASN A 227 -20.83 13.27 16.37
N GLY A 228 -20.97 12.49 17.44
CA GLY A 228 -22.13 12.49 18.32
C GLY A 228 -23.34 11.70 17.82
N PHE A 229 -23.26 11.08 16.66
CA PHE A 229 -24.28 10.17 16.09
C PHE A 229 -23.81 8.71 16.14
N ASN A 230 -24.75 7.77 16.02
CA ASN A 230 -24.49 6.35 16.11
C ASN A 230 -24.79 5.64 14.79
N VAL A 231 -23.89 4.74 14.40
CA VAL A 231 -24.16 3.73 13.40
C VAL A 231 -24.41 2.40 14.12
N LEU A 232 -25.64 1.90 14.04
CA LEU A 232 -25.98 0.58 14.57
C LEU A 232 -25.66 -0.48 13.52
N ALA A 233 -24.75 -1.41 13.84
CA ALA A 233 -24.32 -2.44 12.90
C ALA A 233 -24.23 -3.82 13.55
N LYS A 234 -24.53 -4.89 12.81
CA LYS A 234 -24.40 -6.28 13.28
C LYS A 234 -22.93 -6.70 13.37
N LYS A 235 -22.08 -6.15 12.50
CA LYS A 235 -20.66 -6.44 12.41
C LYS A 235 -19.86 -5.15 12.25
N VAL A 236 -18.63 -5.13 12.75
CA VAL A 236 -17.71 -4.00 12.60
C VAL A 236 -16.38 -4.49 12.04
N LEU A 237 -15.88 -3.82 11.00
CA LEU A 237 -14.51 -3.99 10.51
C LEU A 237 -13.67 -2.76 10.88
N ILE A 238 -12.59 -2.97 11.62
CA ILE A 238 -11.61 -1.93 11.94
C ILE A 238 -10.50 -1.98 10.90
N ALA A 239 -10.58 -1.13 9.88
CA ALA A 239 -9.63 -1.00 8.78
C ALA A 239 -8.86 0.33 8.85
N SER A 240 -8.51 0.76 10.06
CA SER A 240 -7.96 2.09 10.36
C SER A 240 -6.42 2.17 10.30
N HIS A 241 -5.74 1.16 9.75
CA HIS A 241 -4.29 1.01 9.66
C HIS A 241 -3.64 0.78 11.04
N TYR A 242 -3.79 1.69 11.99
CA TYR A 242 -3.46 1.46 13.40
C TYR A 242 -4.76 1.22 14.19
N PRO A 243 -4.81 0.20 15.07
CA PRO A 243 -6.02 -0.13 15.81
C PRO A 243 -6.49 1.03 16.67
N ILE A 244 -7.74 1.45 16.50
CA ILE A 244 -8.38 2.47 17.35
C ILE A 244 -8.76 1.91 18.72
N LYS A 245 -8.84 0.58 18.83
CA LYS A 245 -9.13 -0.16 20.06
C LYS A 245 -7.99 -1.14 20.35
N ASN A 246 -7.31 -0.93 21.47
CA ASN A 246 -6.14 -1.73 21.83
C ASN A 246 -6.46 -2.91 22.76
N PHE A 247 -7.56 -2.84 23.53
CA PHE A 247 -7.94 -3.88 24.46
C PHE A 247 -9.15 -4.67 23.95
N PRO A 248 -9.16 -6.02 24.13
CA PRO A 248 -8.19 -6.83 24.86
C PRO A 248 -6.96 -7.26 24.05
N GLY A 249 -6.88 -7.00 22.74
CA GLY A 249 -5.81 -7.49 21.83
C GLY A 249 -4.40 -6.99 22.15
N MET A 250 -4.25 -5.87 22.89
CA MET A 250 -2.98 -5.23 23.24
C MET A 250 -2.09 -4.94 22.01
N TYR A 251 -2.68 -4.48 20.91
CA TYR A 251 -1.98 -4.30 19.64
C TYR A 251 -0.79 -3.36 19.73
N PHE A 252 -0.85 -2.31 20.58
CA PHE A 252 0.26 -1.37 20.78
C PHE A 252 1.56 -2.05 21.25
N SER A 253 1.48 -3.24 21.88
CA SER A 253 2.65 -4.00 22.31
C SER A 253 3.11 -5.05 21.30
N LYS A 254 2.38 -5.24 20.21
CA LYS A 254 2.62 -6.28 19.21
C LYS A 254 3.04 -5.72 17.85
N MET A 255 3.14 -4.40 17.73
CA MET A 255 3.55 -3.74 16.50
C MET A 255 4.27 -2.42 16.79
N TYR A 256 5.05 -1.97 15.83
CA TYR A 256 5.66 -0.66 15.82
C TYR A 256 5.41 0.03 14.49
N GLN A 257 5.61 1.34 14.45
CA GLN A 257 5.51 2.10 13.21
C GLN A 257 6.90 2.33 12.62
N ASP A 258 7.02 2.07 11.32
CA ASP A 258 8.21 2.32 10.52
C ASP A 258 7.89 3.39 9.49
N LYS A 259 8.71 4.44 9.45
CA LYS A 259 8.53 5.56 8.53
C LYS A 259 9.45 5.40 7.33
N SER A 260 8.89 5.56 6.14
CA SER A 260 9.65 5.55 4.89
C SER A 260 9.34 6.79 4.05
N TYR A 261 10.26 7.11 3.15
CA TYR A 261 10.20 8.29 2.29
C TYR A 261 10.21 7.88 0.83
N ALA A 262 9.53 8.65 0.02
CA ALA A 262 9.48 8.43 -1.42
C ALA A 262 9.55 9.75 -2.20
N ILE A 263 10.22 9.68 -3.35
CA ILE A 263 10.27 10.76 -4.33
C ILE A 263 9.83 10.23 -5.69
N ALA A 264 9.19 11.07 -6.49
CA ALA A 264 8.96 10.79 -7.91
C ALA A 264 9.76 11.78 -8.74
N VAL A 265 10.58 11.26 -9.64
CA VAL A 265 11.65 11.99 -10.32
C VAL A 265 11.44 11.93 -11.83
N ASP A 266 11.53 13.08 -12.50
CA ASP A 266 11.72 13.20 -13.93
C ASP A 266 13.22 13.05 -14.23
N THR A 267 13.64 11.93 -14.79
CA THR A 267 15.06 11.60 -15.00
C THR A 267 15.72 12.42 -16.09
N LYS A 268 14.93 13.10 -16.94
CA LYS A 268 15.42 13.88 -18.10
C LYS A 268 16.27 13.05 -19.08
N THR A 269 15.95 11.78 -19.20
CA THR A 269 16.51 10.96 -20.28
C THR A 269 15.90 11.40 -21.60
N ASP A 270 16.73 11.89 -22.53
CA ASP A 270 16.28 12.50 -23.79
C ASP A 270 15.82 11.47 -24.84
N ASN A 271 16.06 10.19 -24.60
CA ASN A 271 15.70 9.14 -25.55
C ASN A 271 14.34 8.54 -25.22
N ASN A 272 13.33 8.88 -26.00
CA ASN A 272 11.97 8.30 -25.93
C ASN A 272 11.93 6.75 -26.08
N ASN A 273 13.06 6.10 -26.38
CA ASN A 273 13.17 4.66 -26.57
C ASN A 273 13.83 3.92 -25.40
N ASP A 274 14.49 4.61 -24.46
CA ASP A 274 15.13 3.98 -23.33
C ASP A 274 14.17 3.97 -22.14
N LYS A 275 13.62 2.80 -21.80
CA LYS A 275 12.88 2.62 -20.56
C LYS A 275 13.78 3.00 -19.39
N ILE A 276 13.27 3.81 -18.47
CA ILE A 276 14.00 4.20 -17.25
C ILE A 276 14.40 2.94 -16.48
N ILE A 277 13.45 2.06 -16.22
CA ILE A 277 13.62 0.69 -15.69
C ILE A 277 12.44 -0.15 -16.17
N ASP A 278 12.59 -1.48 -16.22
CA ASP A 278 11.50 -2.39 -16.53
C ASP A 278 11.30 -3.40 -15.40
N GLY A 279 10.35 -3.10 -14.52
CA GLY A 279 10.04 -3.89 -13.33
C GLY A 279 9.92 -3.06 -12.06
N MET A 280 9.64 -3.77 -10.98
CA MET A 280 9.58 -3.24 -9.61
C MET A 280 10.72 -3.85 -8.80
N PHE A 281 11.54 -3.03 -8.18
CA PHE A 281 12.77 -3.48 -7.53
C PHE A 281 12.80 -3.05 -6.08
N ILE A 282 13.35 -3.92 -5.22
CA ILE A 282 13.67 -3.61 -3.83
C ILE A 282 14.99 -4.27 -3.44
N GLN A 283 15.82 -3.58 -2.69
CA GLN A 283 17.06 -4.10 -2.12
C GLN A 283 16.75 -5.05 -0.97
N SER A 284 17.49 -6.17 -0.88
CA SER A 284 17.27 -7.22 0.11
C SER A 284 17.65 -6.85 1.54
N CYS A 285 18.54 -5.89 1.74
CA CYS A 285 19.04 -5.48 3.07
C CYS A 285 18.58 -4.07 3.47
N THR A 286 18.64 -3.79 4.78
CA THR A 286 18.34 -2.50 5.37
C THR A 286 19.58 -1.61 5.46
N PRO A 287 19.48 -0.29 5.18
CA PRO A 287 18.27 0.39 4.70
C PRO A 287 17.94 0.03 3.25
N ALA A 288 16.71 -0.40 3.03
CA ALA A 288 16.27 -0.80 1.69
C ALA A 288 16.04 0.44 0.82
N ILE A 289 16.40 0.31 -0.46
CA ILE A 289 15.98 1.23 -1.51
C ILE A 289 15.11 0.49 -2.51
N SER A 290 14.08 1.12 -3.02
CA SER A 290 13.17 0.51 -3.97
C SER A 290 12.86 1.43 -5.13
N PHE A 291 12.56 0.82 -6.30
CA PHE A 291 12.34 1.52 -7.54
C PHE A 291 11.10 0.96 -8.25
N ARG A 292 10.36 1.83 -8.91
CA ARG A 292 9.37 1.53 -9.95
C ARG A 292 9.13 2.75 -10.81
N THR A 293 8.52 2.57 -11.97
CA THR A 293 8.03 3.70 -12.77
C THR A 293 6.57 4.03 -12.47
N ALA A 294 6.15 5.24 -12.79
CA ALA A 294 4.75 5.67 -12.73
C ALA A 294 4.46 6.74 -13.79
N LYS A 295 3.30 6.67 -14.41
CA LYS A 295 2.83 7.67 -15.37
C LYS A 295 2.22 8.87 -14.65
N TYR A 296 2.54 10.07 -15.13
CA TYR A 296 1.93 11.33 -14.71
C TYR A 296 1.95 12.33 -15.87
N ASN A 297 0.77 12.83 -16.28
CA ASN A 297 0.64 13.75 -17.43
C ASN A 297 1.45 13.29 -18.67
N GLU A 298 1.23 12.06 -19.10
CA GLU A 298 1.88 11.40 -20.24
C GLU A 298 3.41 11.19 -20.11
N LYS A 299 4.01 11.60 -18.99
CA LYS A 299 5.41 11.31 -18.68
C LYS A 299 5.54 10.11 -17.76
N GLU A 300 6.58 9.33 -17.97
CA GLU A 300 7.03 8.34 -17.05
C GLU A 300 7.98 8.96 -16.02
N LEU A 301 7.70 8.77 -14.72
CA LEU A 301 8.54 9.21 -13.62
C LEU A 301 9.13 7.99 -12.91
N LEU A 302 10.34 8.11 -12.41
CA LEU A 302 10.95 7.13 -11.54
C LEU A 302 10.51 7.40 -10.09
N VAL A 303 9.83 6.44 -9.48
CA VAL A 303 9.50 6.45 -8.05
C VAL A 303 10.60 5.74 -7.30
N VAL A 304 11.23 6.43 -6.38
CA VAL A 304 12.30 5.93 -5.52
C VAL A 304 11.85 6.04 -4.08
N ALA A 305 11.93 4.94 -3.32
CA ALA A 305 11.58 4.95 -1.90
C ALA A 305 12.67 4.29 -1.07
N GLY A 306 12.83 4.76 0.18
CA GLY A 306 13.86 4.29 1.09
C GLY A 306 14.07 5.24 2.25
N ALA A 307 15.29 5.29 2.78
CA ALA A 307 15.68 6.12 3.93
C ALA A 307 14.77 5.93 5.16
N GLY A 308 14.22 4.70 5.32
CA GLY A 308 13.28 4.36 6.39
C GLY A 308 13.95 4.25 7.75
N HIS A 309 13.14 4.51 8.80
CA HIS A 309 13.53 4.36 10.20
C HIS A 309 12.30 4.16 11.08
N LYS A 310 12.48 3.60 12.27
CA LYS A 310 11.37 3.49 13.23
C LYS A 310 10.85 4.88 13.60
N THR A 311 9.53 5.02 13.62
CA THR A 311 8.87 6.27 14.00
C THR A 311 9.25 6.63 15.45
N GLY A 312 9.67 7.89 15.66
CA GLY A 312 10.14 8.38 16.97
C GLY A 312 11.64 8.22 17.22
N GLU A 313 12.38 7.47 16.41
CA GLU A 313 13.83 7.49 16.43
C GLU A 313 14.32 8.72 15.65
N SER A 314 15.01 9.64 16.35
CA SER A 314 15.53 10.86 15.71
C SER A 314 16.72 10.51 14.82
N GLN A 315 16.52 10.58 13.51
CA GLN A 315 17.58 10.46 12.50
C GLN A 315 17.86 11.79 11.78
N GLY A 316 17.66 12.92 12.43
CA GLY A 316 17.84 14.24 11.83
C GLY A 316 16.54 14.86 11.34
N ASN A 317 16.66 15.78 10.38
CA ASN A 317 15.52 16.46 9.80
C ASN A 317 14.86 15.57 8.72
N ILE A 318 13.53 15.59 8.61
CA ILE A 318 12.76 14.93 7.54
C ILE A 318 13.30 15.28 6.15
N GLU A 319 13.73 16.51 5.93
CA GLU A 319 14.32 16.96 4.66
C GLU A 319 15.62 16.21 4.32
N ASP A 320 16.41 15.77 5.31
CA ASP A 320 17.64 15.02 5.07
C ASP A 320 17.37 13.66 4.41
N SER A 321 16.26 12.99 4.80
CA SER A 321 15.85 11.74 4.16
C SER A 321 15.47 11.93 2.68
N PHE A 322 14.77 13.02 2.35
CA PHE A 322 14.47 13.36 0.95
C PHE A 322 15.71 13.76 0.17
N ASN A 323 16.60 14.55 0.76
CA ASN A 323 17.87 14.95 0.17
C ASN A 323 18.77 13.74 -0.11
N ASN A 324 18.79 12.76 0.80
CA ASN A 324 19.52 11.51 0.61
C ASN A 324 19.03 10.73 -0.61
N LEU A 325 17.71 10.60 -0.80
CA LEU A 325 17.14 9.95 -1.97
C LEU A 325 17.42 10.74 -3.26
N GLU A 326 17.29 12.06 -3.23
CA GLU A 326 17.58 12.93 -4.38
C GLU A 326 19.08 12.86 -4.76
N ASN A 327 19.97 12.98 -3.80
CA ASN A 327 21.41 12.88 -4.03
C ASN A 327 21.81 11.49 -4.53
N TYR A 328 21.15 10.43 -4.03
CA TYR A 328 21.37 9.08 -4.51
C TYR A 328 21.01 8.97 -6.02
N ILE A 329 19.85 9.43 -6.42
CA ILE A 329 19.40 9.35 -7.82
C ILE A 329 20.22 10.23 -8.75
N LYS A 330 20.67 11.40 -8.31
CA LYS A 330 21.52 12.31 -9.11
C LYS A 330 22.89 11.72 -9.47
N LYS A 331 23.37 10.69 -8.76
CA LYS A 331 24.58 9.94 -9.17
C LYS A 331 24.39 9.22 -10.51
N TYR A 332 23.16 8.78 -10.82
CA TYR A 332 22.82 8.01 -12.03
C TYR A 332 22.12 8.86 -13.09
N TYR A 333 21.37 9.86 -12.66
CA TYR A 333 20.66 10.81 -13.50
C TYR A 333 20.99 12.24 -13.05
N PRO A 334 22.13 12.81 -13.51
CA PRO A 334 22.63 14.12 -13.01
C PRO A 334 21.64 15.27 -13.21
N ASN A 335 20.83 15.20 -14.27
CA ASN A 335 19.82 16.23 -14.62
C ASN A 335 18.44 15.94 -14.03
N ALA A 336 18.31 14.93 -13.18
CA ALA A 336 17.04 14.53 -12.61
C ALA A 336 16.40 15.65 -11.76
N GLU A 337 15.08 15.79 -11.91
CA GLU A 337 14.29 16.75 -11.16
C GLU A 337 13.24 16.04 -10.30
N VAL A 338 13.25 16.26 -8.98
CA VAL A 338 12.19 15.78 -8.08
C VAL A 338 10.89 16.54 -8.37
N LYS A 339 9.83 15.81 -8.70
CA LYS A 339 8.50 16.36 -8.97
C LYS A 339 7.56 16.22 -7.79
N PHE A 340 7.65 15.11 -7.05
CA PHE A 340 6.84 14.82 -5.88
C PHE A 340 7.70 14.26 -4.78
N LYS A 341 7.37 14.56 -3.52
CA LYS A 341 7.95 13.95 -2.33
C LYS A 341 6.87 13.70 -1.28
N TRP A 342 6.93 12.54 -0.64
CA TRP A 342 6.01 12.14 0.42
C TRP A 342 6.65 11.13 1.37
N SER A 343 6.01 10.92 2.50
CA SER A 343 6.38 9.86 3.43
C SER A 343 5.15 9.07 3.84
N THR A 344 5.37 7.86 4.31
CA THR A 344 4.36 6.99 4.88
C THR A 344 4.86 6.38 6.18
N GLU A 345 3.94 5.89 6.99
CA GLU A 345 4.21 5.14 8.21
C GLU A 345 3.49 3.81 8.12
N ASP A 346 4.25 2.72 8.13
CA ASP A 346 3.73 1.37 8.07
C ASP A 346 3.69 0.76 9.48
N CYS A 347 2.60 0.03 9.79
CA CYS A 347 2.50 -0.74 11.02
C CYS A 347 3.12 -2.11 10.81
N VAL A 348 4.27 -2.34 11.44
CA VAL A 348 4.99 -3.61 11.37
C VAL A 348 4.70 -4.42 12.61
N THR A 349 4.13 -5.62 12.43
CA THR A 349 3.88 -6.58 13.48
C THR A 349 5.18 -7.28 13.91
N LEU A 350 5.26 -7.74 15.15
CA LEU A 350 6.48 -8.39 15.68
C LEU A 350 6.79 -9.71 14.96
N ASP A 351 5.77 -10.41 14.52
CA ASP A 351 5.86 -11.66 13.73
C ASP A 351 5.90 -11.42 12.22
N LYS A 352 5.85 -10.15 11.79
CA LYS A 352 5.86 -9.70 10.38
C LYS A 352 4.66 -10.19 9.55
N ILE A 353 3.62 -10.74 10.18
CA ILE A 353 2.41 -11.23 9.54
C ILE A 353 1.27 -10.24 9.82
N PRO A 354 0.47 -9.82 8.81
CA PRO A 354 -0.69 -8.96 9.05
C PRO A 354 -1.70 -9.61 9.99
N TYR A 355 -2.22 -8.86 10.94
CA TYR A 355 -3.33 -9.31 11.78
C TYR A 355 -4.64 -9.13 11.00
N ILE A 356 -5.24 -10.26 10.59
CA ILE A 356 -6.50 -10.29 9.85
C ILE A 356 -7.38 -11.34 10.52
N GLY A 357 -8.53 -10.93 11.02
CA GLY A 357 -9.45 -11.87 11.65
C GLY A 357 -10.36 -11.24 12.68
N GLU A 358 -10.97 -12.08 13.51
CA GLU A 358 -11.84 -11.62 14.59
C GLU A 358 -11.01 -10.94 15.68
N PHE A 359 -11.46 -9.76 16.10
CA PHE A 359 -10.72 -8.89 17.02
C PHE A 359 -10.49 -9.59 18.38
N SER A 360 -11.50 -10.28 18.89
CA SER A 360 -11.41 -10.99 20.16
C SER A 360 -12.67 -11.84 20.38
N ILE A 361 -12.53 -12.96 21.12
CA ILE A 361 -13.66 -13.78 21.59
C ILE A 361 -14.65 -13.01 22.47
N PHE A 362 -14.21 -11.92 23.12
CA PHE A 362 -15.06 -11.03 23.92
C PHE A 362 -15.76 -9.96 23.08
N TRP A 363 -15.44 -9.86 21.81
CA TRP A 363 -16.00 -8.92 20.85
C TRP A 363 -16.34 -9.68 19.54
N PRO A 364 -17.30 -10.62 19.62
CA PRO A 364 -17.68 -11.41 18.44
C PRO A 364 -18.19 -10.49 17.35
N ASN A 365 -17.95 -10.83 16.08
CA ASN A 365 -18.34 -10.01 14.92
C ASN A 365 -17.62 -8.64 14.81
N VAL A 366 -16.58 -8.37 15.56
CA VAL A 366 -15.63 -7.28 15.31
C VAL A 366 -14.38 -7.86 14.67
N TYR A 367 -13.95 -7.30 13.56
CA TYR A 367 -12.82 -7.76 12.74
C TYR A 367 -11.76 -6.67 12.61
N VAL A 368 -10.53 -7.07 12.40
CA VAL A 368 -9.39 -6.19 12.09
C VAL A 368 -8.71 -6.67 10.83
#